data_d188d4a555ad3592c3aa552243828158
#
_entry.id   d188d4a555ad3592c3aa552243828158
#
_cell.length_a   1.000
_cell.length_b   1.000
_cell.length_c   1.000
_cell.angle_alpha   90.00
_cell.angle_beta   90.00
_cell.angle_gamma   90.00
#
_symmetry.space_group_name_H-M   'P 1'
#
loop_
_entity.id
_entity.type
_entity.pdbx_description
1 polymer ?
#
loop_
_entity_poly.entity_id
_entity_poly.type
_entity_poly.pdbx_seq_one_letter_code
_entity_poly.pdbx_strand_id
1 'polypeptide(L)'
;TAALVYLQAPEAVRARLETELMEQGVGPLYARLQQVDPECAAKLHPNNHGRVLRALELYEQTGETMSCRLARSRPAQQPYRALLIGLNMPERAQLYARIDARVDAMLAHGLLEEARLVYANRDAYHTAAQAIGYKEFFPYFEGKEPLEVCTAALKRASRNYAKRQLTWFRRMDGLVWLPAGEPEAAEAAARLWAGHVKKNCGDQI
;
A
#
# COMPACT_ATOMS: atom_id res chain seq x y z
N THR A 1 2.74 21.31 -5.01
CA THR A 1 2.74 20.01 -4.32
C THR A 1 1.67 20.09 -3.26
N ALA A 2 0.42 19.68 -3.58
CA ALA A 2 -0.62 19.52 -2.58
C ALA A 2 -0.20 18.33 -1.71
N ALA A 3 0.47 18.60 -0.60
CA ALA A 3 0.72 17.61 0.41
C ALA A 3 -0.65 17.07 0.86
N LEU A 4 -0.88 15.78 0.69
CA LEU A 4 -1.95 15.06 1.39
C LEU A 4 -1.66 15.25 2.88
N VAL A 5 -2.24 16.28 3.48
CA VAL A 5 -2.20 16.46 4.93
C VAL A 5 -3.05 15.32 5.49
N TYR A 6 -2.39 14.26 5.93
CA TYR A 6 -3.00 13.26 6.78
C TYR A 6 -3.34 13.94 8.10
N LEU A 7 -4.54 14.50 8.19
CA LEU A 7 -5.10 14.84 9.49
C LEU A 7 -5.25 13.53 10.25
N GLN A 8 -4.42 13.34 11.26
CA GLN A 8 -4.67 12.29 12.24
C GLN A 8 -6.00 12.64 12.90
N ALA A 9 -6.94 11.67 12.89
CA ALA A 9 -8.18 11.83 13.61
C ALA A 9 -7.88 12.05 15.09
N PRO A 10 -8.54 12.98 15.80
CA PRO A 10 -8.49 12.96 17.24
C PRO A 10 -8.84 11.53 17.70
N GLU A 11 -8.00 10.95 18.54
CA GLU A 11 -8.15 9.56 19.02
C GLU A 11 -9.56 9.26 19.52
N ALA A 12 -10.26 10.26 20.08
CA ALA A 12 -11.61 10.14 20.59
C ALA A 12 -12.66 9.77 19.52
N VAL A 13 -12.60 10.36 18.31
CA VAL A 13 -13.54 10.04 17.22
C VAL A 13 -13.31 8.63 16.72
N ARG A 14 -12.04 8.28 16.54
CA ARG A 14 -11.65 6.94 16.10
C ARG A 14 -12.08 5.87 17.08
N ALA A 15 -11.77 6.04 18.37
CA ALA A 15 -12.13 5.10 19.42
C ALA A 15 -13.65 4.89 19.52
N ARG A 16 -14.45 5.97 19.41
CA ARG A 16 -15.91 5.88 19.41
C ARG A 16 -16.45 5.06 18.20
N LEU A 17 -15.94 5.33 17.00
CA LEU A 17 -16.36 4.61 15.80
C LEU A 17 -15.94 3.13 15.85
N GLU A 18 -14.79 2.81 16.43
CA GLU A 18 -14.36 1.43 16.66
C GLU A 18 -15.22 0.72 17.69
N THR A 19 -15.62 1.40 18.76
CA THR A 19 -16.58 0.85 19.74
C THR A 19 -17.93 0.57 19.08
N GLU A 20 -18.46 1.52 18.31
CA GLU A 20 -19.71 1.34 17.56
C GLU A 20 -19.64 0.16 16.58
N LEU A 21 -18.47 0.01 15.89
CA LEU A 21 -18.22 -1.15 15.02
C LEU A 21 -18.26 -2.48 15.78
N MET A 22 -17.67 -2.51 16.97
CA MET A 22 -17.64 -3.73 17.82
C MET A 22 -19.01 -4.09 18.38
N GLU A 23 -19.81 -3.11 18.78
CA GLU A 23 -21.11 -3.32 19.43
C GLU A 23 -22.23 -3.61 18.43
N GLN A 24 -22.25 -2.89 17.30
CA GLN A 24 -23.39 -2.89 16.37
C GLN A 24 -23.02 -3.45 14.97
N GLY A 25 -21.75 -3.76 14.76
CA GLY A 25 -21.23 -4.16 13.45
C GLY A 25 -21.11 -3.00 12.46
N VAL A 26 -20.76 -3.34 11.22
CA VAL A 26 -20.51 -2.34 10.18
C VAL A 26 -21.77 -1.74 9.57
N GLY A 27 -22.91 -2.42 9.69
CA GLY A 27 -24.17 -2.03 9.02
C GLY A 27 -24.59 -0.59 9.29
N PRO A 28 -24.77 -0.15 10.55
CA PRO A 28 -25.14 1.22 10.88
C PRO A 28 -24.12 2.26 10.39
N LEU A 29 -22.83 1.97 10.54
CA LEU A 29 -21.74 2.82 10.07
C LEU A 29 -21.77 3.00 8.55
N TYR A 30 -21.98 1.91 7.82
CA TYR A 30 -22.07 1.96 6.36
C TYR A 30 -23.33 2.71 5.89
N ALA A 31 -24.48 2.50 6.55
CA ALA A 31 -25.70 3.25 6.28
C ALA A 31 -25.49 4.76 6.50
N ARG A 32 -24.80 5.16 7.59
CA ARG A 32 -24.42 6.55 7.84
C ARG A 32 -23.51 7.09 6.75
N LEU A 33 -22.52 6.30 6.29
CA LEU A 33 -21.66 6.71 5.17
C LEU A 33 -22.46 6.90 3.88
N GLN A 34 -23.45 6.04 3.60
CA GLN A 34 -24.34 6.21 2.44
C GLN A 34 -25.14 7.52 2.46
N GLN A 35 -25.49 8.01 3.65
CA GLN A 35 -26.21 9.29 3.81
C GLN A 35 -25.30 10.50 3.64
N VAL A 36 -24.07 10.45 4.20
CA VAL A 36 -23.16 11.63 4.20
C VAL A 36 -22.27 11.68 2.97
N ASP A 37 -21.90 10.54 2.38
CA ASP A 37 -21.03 10.44 1.19
C ASP A 37 -21.43 9.24 0.32
N PRO A 38 -22.57 9.33 -0.40
CA PRO A 38 -23.07 8.25 -1.23
C PRO A 38 -22.09 7.85 -2.34
N GLU A 39 -21.31 8.78 -2.86
CA GLU A 39 -20.31 8.52 -3.91
C GLU A 39 -19.15 7.66 -3.36
N CYS A 40 -18.68 7.94 -2.17
CA CYS A 40 -17.67 7.13 -1.50
C CYS A 40 -18.23 5.74 -1.15
N ALA A 41 -19.43 5.69 -0.58
CA ALA A 41 -20.07 4.44 -0.20
C ALA A 41 -20.26 3.49 -1.40
N ALA A 42 -20.68 4.01 -2.56
CA ALA A 42 -20.86 3.22 -3.79
C ALA A 42 -19.55 2.56 -4.28
N LYS A 43 -18.39 3.13 -3.95
CA LYS A 43 -17.06 2.61 -4.32
C LYS A 43 -16.45 1.67 -3.28
N LEU A 44 -17.08 1.54 -2.10
CA LEU A 44 -16.59 0.75 -0.98
C LEU A 44 -17.46 -0.49 -0.75
N HIS A 45 -16.80 -1.63 -0.56
CA HIS A 45 -17.51 -2.80 -0.05
C HIS A 45 -17.81 -2.61 1.45
N PRO A 46 -19.04 -2.93 1.94
CA PRO A 46 -19.40 -2.75 3.35
C PRO A 46 -18.41 -3.37 4.34
N ASN A 47 -17.87 -4.56 4.02
CA ASN A 47 -16.89 -5.24 4.86
C ASN A 47 -15.51 -4.56 4.88
N ASN A 48 -15.31 -3.47 4.16
CA ASN A 48 -14.07 -2.71 4.25
C ASN A 48 -14.11 -1.73 5.43
N HIS A 49 -14.19 -2.28 6.64
CA HIS A 49 -14.38 -1.56 7.89
C HIS A 49 -13.42 -0.38 8.03
N GLY A 50 -12.13 -0.60 7.76
CA GLY A 50 -11.11 0.45 7.90
C GLY A 50 -11.35 1.67 6.99
N ARG A 51 -11.85 1.45 5.75
CA ARG A 51 -12.19 2.57 4.85
C ARG A 51 -13.50 3.24 5.20
N VAL A 52 -14.49 2.48 5.66
CA VAL A 52 -15.77 3.04 6.16
C VAL A 52 -15.50 3.94 7.35
N LEU A 53 -14.76 3.44 8.36
CA LEU A 53 -14.37 4.23 9.52
C LEU A 53 -13.61 5.49 9.10
N ARG A 54 -12.62 5.37 8.22
CA ARG A 54 -11.79 6.51 7.80
C ARG A 54 -12.60 7.60 7.10
N ALA A 55 -13.60 7.22 6.29
CA ALA A 55 -14.47 8.20 5.62
C ALA A 55 -15.35 8.95 6.64
N LEU A 56 -15.90 8.23 7.62
CA LEU A 56 -16.69 8.83 8.69
C LEU A 56 -15.85 9.69 9.64
N GLU A 57 -14.64 9.24 10.00
CA GLU A 57 -13.70 10.04 10.78
C GLU A 57 -13.44 11.41 10.13
N LEU A 58 -13.13 11.39 8.82
CA LEU A 58 -12.88 12.62 8.09
C LEU A 58 -14.08 13.56 8.14
N TYR A 59 -15.27 13.02 7.87
CA TYR A 59 -16.51 13.80 7.86
C TYR A 59 -16.81 14.41 9.24
N GLU A 60 -16.72 13.61 10.29
CA GLU A 60 -17.01 14.08 11.65
C GLU A 60 -16.02 15.13 12.17
N GLN A 61 -14.77 15.06 11.73
CA GLN A 61 -13.75 16.04 12.13
C GLN A 61 -13.80 17.34 11.37
N THR A 62 -14.11 17.27 10.08
CA THR A 62 -13.90 18.40 9.16
C THR A 62 -15.19 18.89 8.51
N GLY A 63 -16.29 18.13 8.58
CA GLY A 63 -17.50 18.36 7.79
C GLY A 63 -17.31 18.08 6.29
N GLU A 64 -16.10 17.68 5.86
CA GLU A 64 -15.76 17.42 4.47
C GLU A 64 -15.91 15.92 4.16
N THR A 65 -16.58 15.56 3.06
CA THR A 65 -16.69 14.17 2.63
C THR A 65 -15.39 13.68 1.97
N MET A 66 -15.16 12.37 2.00
CA MET A 66 -14.02 11.75 1.33
C MET A 66 -14.05 11.99 -0.17
N SER A 67 -15.23 11.96 -0.80
CA SER A 67 -15.42 12.23 -2.24
C SER A 67 -15.01 13.65 -2.60
N CYS A 68 -15.47 14.67 -1.85
CA CYS A 68 -15.06 16.07 -2.05
C CYS A 68 -13.55 16.25 -1.89
N ARG A 69 -12.97 15.64 -0.85
CA ARG A 69 -11.53 15.72 -0.63
C ARG A 69 -10.72 15.09 -1.75
N LEU A 70 -11.13 13.92 -2.23
CA LEU A 70 -10.48 13.26 -3.36
C LEU A 70 -10.62 14.07 -4.67
N ALA A 71 -11.79 14.66 -4.94
CA ALA A 71 -12.00 15.50 -6.10
C ALA A 71 -11.08 16.72 -6.07
N ARG A 72 -10.99 17.40 -4.92
CA ARG A 72 -10.10 18.56 -4.73
C ARG A 72 -8.60 18.19 -4.78
N SER A 73 -8.23 16.97 -4.38
CA SER A 73 -6.83 16.52 -4.42
C SER A 73 -6.32 16.19 -5.82
N ARG A 74 -7.22 16.04 -6.80
CA ARG A 74 -6.88 15.80 -8.20
C ARG A 74 -6.68 17.12 -8.92
N PRO A 75 -5.46 17.46 -9.36
CA PRO A 75 -5.26 18.67 -10.14
C PRO A 75 -6.03 18.56 -11.46
N ALA A 76 -6.67 19.66 -11.89
CA ALA A 76 -7.40 19.73 -13.15
C ALA A 76 -6.49 19.48 -14.37
N GLN A 77 -5.21 19.83 -14.23
CA GLN A 77 -4.16 19.50 -15.19
C GLN A 77 -3.02 18.80 -14.46
N GLN A 78 -2.46 17.77 -15.08
CA GLN A 78 -1.28 17.11 -14.55
C GLN A 78 -0.09 18.08 -14.60
N PRO A 79 0.51 18.43 -13.44
CA PRO A 79 1.60 19.42 -13.40
C PRO A 79 2.90 18.89 -14.03
N TYR A 80 2.97 17.59 -14.23
CA TYR A 80 4.15 16.92 -14.81
C TYR A 80 3.73 15.94 -15.90
N ARG A 81 4.53 15.86 -16.96
CA ARG A 81 4.44 14.78 -17.95
C ARG A 81 5.32 13.64 -17.46
N ALA A 82 4.72 12.59 -16.90
CA ALA A 82 5.45 11.47 -16.33
C ALA A 82 5.66 10.35 -17.35
N LEU A 83 6.87 9.81 -17.41
CA LEU A 83 7.14 8.52 -18.04
C LEU A 83 7.11 7.44 -16.94
N LEU A 84 6.18 6.51 -17.08
CA LEU A 84 6.03 5.42 -16.13
C LEU A 84 6.67 4.14 -16.70
N ILE A 85 7.68 3.63 -15.99
CA ILE A 85 8.38 2.39 -16.38
C ILE A 85 8.21 1.39 -15.24
N GLY A 86 7.66 0.22 -15.55
CA GLY A 86 7.54 -0.91 -14.64
C GLY A 86 8.55 -2.01 -15.00
N LEU A 87 9.21 -2.55 -14.00
CA LEU A 87 10.06 -3.73 -14.15
C LEU A 87 9.27 -4.98 -13.77
N ASN A 88 9.22 -5.96 -14.67
CA ASN A 88 8.53 -7.23 -14.42
C ASN A 88 9.44 -8.40 -14.77
N MET A 89 9.38 -9.44 -13.98
CA MET A 89 9.93 -10.76 -14.35
C MET A 89 8.85 -11.54 -15.08
N PRO A 90 9.05 -11.91 -16.36
CA PRO A 90 8.06 -12.64 -17.14
C PRO A 90 7.68 -13.97 -16.49
N GLU A 91 8.68 -14.70 -15.99
CA GLU A 91 8.52 -15.99 -15.37
C GLU A 91 8.20 -15.86 -13.87
N ARG A 92 6.97 -16.24 -13.50
CA ARG A 92 6.51 -16.18 -12.08
C ARG A 92 7.39 -17.02 -11.14
N ALA A 93 7.89 -18.17 -11.61
CA ALA A 93 8.75 -19.03 -10.82
C ALA A 93 10.07 -18.32 -10.44
N GLN A 94 10.67 -17.60 -11.39
CA GLN A 94 11.88 -16.81 -11.15
C GLN A 94 11.64 -15.67 -10.16
N LEU A 95 10.51 -14.96 -10.28
CA LEU A 95 10.12 -13.91 -9.31
C LEU A 95 10.00 -14.50 -7.90
N TYR A 96 9.36 -15.64 -7.76
CA TYR A 96 9.17 -16.28 -6.45
C TYR A 96 10.48 -16.77 -5.87
N ALA A 97 11.33 -17.42 -6.67
CA ALA A 97 12.66 -17.83 -6.24
C ALA A 97 13.51 -16.65 -5.75
N ARG A 98 13.47 -15.53 -6.46
CA ARG A 98 14.17 -14.30 -6.06
C ARG A 98 13.62 -13.69 -4.77
N ILE A 99 12.31 -13.71 -4.58
CA ILE A 99 11.68 -13.25 -3.34
C ILE A 99 12.13 -14.14 -2.18
N ASP A 100 12.10 -15.44 -2.36
CA ASP A 100 12.46 -16.40 -1.32
C ASP A 100 13.93 -16.29 -0.95
N ALA A 101 14.84 -16.21 -1.92
CA ALA A 101 16.27 -15.98 -1.70
C ALA A 101 16.54 -14.63 -1.00
N ARG A 102 15.77 -13.58 -1.34
CA ARG A 102 15.88 -12.30 -0.63
C ARG A 102 15.50 -12.42 0.85
N VAL A 103 14.44 -13.15 1.17
CA VAL A 103 14.05 -13.38 2.57
C VAL A 103 15.16 -14.12 3.33
N ASP A 104 15.77 -15.16 2.72
CA ASP A 104 16.86 -15.89 3.32
C ASP A 104 18.08 -14.97 3.57
N ALA A 105 18.42 -14.14 2.59
CA ALA A 105 19.47 -13.14 2.73
C ALA A 105 19.16 -12.10 3.83
N MET A 106 17.93 -11.62 3.93
CA MET A 106 17.53 -10.69 5.00
C MET A 106 17.68 -11.30 6.38
N LEU A 107 17.32 -12.58 6.55
CA LEU A 107 17.53 -13.30 7.81
C LEU A 107 19.02 -13.42 8.15
N ALA A 108 19.86 -13.75 7.16
CA ALA A 108 21.31 -13.83 7.36
C ALA A 108 21.94 -12.45 7.70
N HIS A 109 21.27 -11.33 7.37
CA HIS A 109 21.73 -9.97 7.64
C HIS A 109 21.01 -9.28 8.82
N GLY A 110 20.38 -10.06 9.71
CA GLY A 110 19.86 -9.52 10.97
C GLY A 110 18.38 -9.13 10.99
N LEU A 111 17.58 -9.58 10.03
CA LEU A 111 16.14 -9.31 10.03
C LEU A 111 15.44 -9.79 11.31
N LEU A 112 15.90 -10.91 11.89
CA LEU A 112 15.27 -11.48 13.09
C LEU A 112 15.47 -10.57 14.31
N GLU A 113 16.66 -10.00 14.46
CA GLU A 113 17.00 -9.04 15.52
C GLU A 113 16.21 -7.75 15.37
N GLU A 114 16.09 -7.24 14.14
CA GLU A 114 15.28 -6.07 13.84
C GLU A 114 13.80 -6.32 14.15
N ALA A 115 13.27 -7.47 13.74
CA ALA A 115 11.89 -7.87 14.02
C ALA A 115 11.62 -8.02 15.54
N ARG A 116 12.62 -8.49 16.31
CA ARG A 116 12.54 -8.58 17.79
C ARG A 116 12.46 -7.20 18.42
N LEU A 117 13.22 -6.21 17.91
CA LEU A 117 13.14 -4.82 18.38
C LEU A 117 11.75 -4.24 18.12
N VAL A 118 11.20 -4.46 16.93
CA VAL A 118 9.83 -4.02 16.58
C VAL A 118 8.79 -4.71 17.47
N TYR A 119 8.93 -6.01 17.72
CA TYR A 119 8.04 -6.76 18.60
C TYR A 119 8.06 -6.22 20.05
N ALA A 120 9.24 -5.96 20.59
CA ALA A 120 9.40 -5.42 21.95
C ALA A 120 8.77 -4.03 22.10
N ASN A 121 8.73 -3.23 21.03
CA ASN A 121 8.20 -1.87 21.01
C ASN A 121 6.89 -1.74 20.21
N ARG A 122 6.14 -2.83 20.02
CA ARG A 122 4.98 -2.86 19.11
C ARG A 122 3.89 -1.86 19.45
N ASP A 123 3.76 -1.51 20.74
CA ASP A 123 2.78 -0.54 21.21
C ASP A 123 3.15 0.90 20.82
N ALA A 124 4.44 1.19 20.63
CA ALA A 124 4.94 2.46 20.11
C ALA A 124 5.08 2.45 18.57
N TYR A 125 5.40 1.29 17.99
CA TYR A 125 5.69 1.13 16.57
C TYR A 125 4.50 0.53 15.79
N HIS A 126 3.30 1.04 15.99
CA HIS A 126 2.07 0.49 15.41
C HIS A 126 2.15 0.19 13.91
N THR A 127 2.75 1.09 13.12
CA THR A 127 2.87 0.91 11.68
C THR A 127 3.90 -0.18 11.32
N ALA A 128 5.06 -0.17 11.95
CA ALA A 128 6.10 -1.18 11.74
C ALA A 128 5.62 -2.56 12.18
N ALA A 129 4.91 -2.64 13.31
CA ALA A 129 4.35 -3.89 13.83
C ALA A 129 3.36 -4.58 12.86
N GLN A 130 2.78 -3.84 11.91
CA GLN A 130 1.90 -4.38 10.87
C GLN A 130 2.63 -4.69 9.56
N ALA A 131 3.89 -4.32 9.42
CA ALA A 131 4.64 -4.50 8.18
C ALA A 131 4.96 -5.98 7.93
N ILE A 132 4.96 -6.35 6.64
CA ILE A 132 5.48 -7.63 6.18
C ILE A 132 6.99 -7.64 6.44
N GLY A 133 7.46 -8.67 7.11
CA GLY A 133 8.86 -8.81 7.53
C GLY A 133 9.03 -8.81 9.05
N TYR A 134 8.08 -8.25 9.79
CA TYR A 134 8.16 -8.23 11.26
C TYR A 134 7.05 -9.08 11.90
N LYS A 135 5.79 -8.81 11.56
CA LYS A 135 4.65 -9.48 12.19
C LYS A 135 4.63 -10.99 12.03
N GLU A 136 5.22 -11.50 10.97
CA GLU A 136 5.30 -12.93 10.71
C GLU A 136 6.17 -13.66 11.73
N PHE A 137 7.08 -12.94 12.44
CA PHE A 137 7.93 -13.51 13.49
C PHE A 137 7.36 -13.37 14.91
N PHE A 138 6.23 -12.66 15.08
CA PHE A 138 5.63 -12.51 16.41
C PHE A 138 5.28 -13.85 17.06
N PRO A 139 4.67 -14.84 16.35
CA PRO A 139 4.44 -16.15 16.92
C PRO A 139 5.71 -16.88 17.38
N TYR A 140 6.84 -16.67 16.71
CA TYR A 140 8.12 -17.20 17.12
C TYR A 140 8.61 -16.58 18.43
N PHE A 141 8.51 -15.26 18.57
CA PHE A 141 8.89 -14.56 19.82
C PHE A 141 7.97 -14.90 21.00
N GLU A 142 6.75 -15.31 20.72
CA GLU A 142 5.78 -15.78 21.71
C GLU A 142 5.93 -17.28 22.04
N GLY A 143 6.85 -17.98 21.41
CA GLY A 143 7.05 -19.43 21.60
C GLY A 143 5.94 -20.31 21.03
N LYS A 144 5.09 -19.77 20.15
CA LYS A 144 3.94 -20.47 19.56
C LYS A 144 4.29 -21.26 18.31
N GLU A 145 5.24 -20.76 17.52
CA GLU A 145 5.63 -21.35 16.23
C GLU A 145 7.14 -21.37 16.08
N PRO A 146 7.71 -22.38 15.41
CA PRO A 146 9.13 -22.44 15.11
C PRO A 146 9.52 -21.42 14.02
N LEU A 147 10.81 -21.05 13.99
CA LEU A 147 11.34 -20.03 13.08
C LEU A 147 11.09 -20.36 11.60
N GLU A 148 11.19 -21.63 11.25
CA GLU A 148 10.97 -22.12 9.87
C GLU A 148 9.56 -21.85 9.38
N VAL A 149 8.55 -22.01 10.24
CA VAL A 149 7.14 -21.73 9.93
C VAL A 149 6.94 -20.23 9.73
N CYS A 150 7.50 -19.41 10.60
CA CYS A 150 7.45 -17.94 10.47
C CYS A 150 8.17 -17.45 9.21
N THR A 151 9.32 -18.03 8.88
CA THR A 151 10.05 -17.74 7.64
C THR A 151 9.24 -18.10 6.39
N ALA A 152 8.61 -19.28 6.39
CA ALA A 152 7.73 -19.70 5.30
C ALA A 152 6.51 -18.78 5.16
N ALA A 153 5.95 -18.30 6.27
CA ALA A 153 4.87 -17.33 6.30
C ALA A 153 5.29 -15.98 5.68
N LEU A 154 6.49 -15.50 6.02
CA LEU A 154 7.07 -14.27 5.43
C LEU A 154 7.27 -14.41 3.92
N LYS A 155 7.89 -15.53 3.45
CA LYS A 155 8.04 -15.79 2.01
C LYS A 155 6.70 -15.76 1.29
N ARG A 156 5.67 -16.43 1.83
CA ARG A 156 4.30 -16.43 1.29
C ARG A 156 3.68 -15.04 1.29
N ALA A 157 3.80 -14.27 2.37
CA ALA A 157 3.28 -12.91 2.47
C ALA A 157 3.92 -11.98 1.42
N SER A 158 5.24 -12.09 1.23
CA SER A 158 6.02 -11.33 0.25
C SER A 158 5.60 -11.66 -1.20
N ARG A 159 5.42 -12.95 -1.54
CA ARG A 159 4.89 -13.36 -2.86
C ARG A 159 3.48 -12.83 -3.10
N ASN A 160 2.61 -12.88 -2.10
CA ASN A 160 1.25 -12.32 -2.19
C ASN A 160 1.27 -10.80 -2.35
N TYR A 161 2.21 -10.12 -1.71
CA TYR A 161 2.38 -8.68 -1.88
C TYR A 161 2.85 -8.33 -3.30
N ALA A 162 3.82 -9.03 -3.84
CA ALA A 162 4.26 -8.87 -5.22
C ALA A 162 3.11 -9.09 -6.22
N LYS A 163 2.27 -10.11 -6.00
CA LYS A 163 1.07 -10.36 -6.83
C LYS A 163 0.10 -9.17 -6.79
N ARG A 164 -0.16 -8.59 -5.59
CA ARG A 164 -1.02 -7.41 -5.45
C ARG A 164 -0.42 -6.19 -6.16
N GLN A 165 0.89 -5.96 -6.04
CA GLN A 165 1.60 -4.88 -6.73
C GLN A 165 1.44 -5.00 -8.25
N LEU A 166 1.71 -6.17 -8.84
CA LEU A 166 1.55 -6.40 -10.27
C LEU A 166 0.10 -6.17 -10.74
N THR A 167 -0.89 -6.61 -9.95
CA THR A 167 -2.31 -6.39 -10.27
C THR A 167 -2.66 -4.90 -10.25
N TRP A 168 -2.08 -4.14 -9.32
CA TRP A 168 -2.31 -2.70 -9.21
C TRP A 168 -1.62 -1.94 -10.34
N PHE A 169 -0.34 -2.22 -10.59
CA PHE A 169 0.41 -1.55 -11.64
C PHE A 169 -0.12 -1.83 -13.06
N ARG A 170 -0.67 -3.02 -13.32
CA ARG A 170 -1.28 -3.35 -14.62
C ARG A 170 -2.51 -2.50 -14.96
N ARG A 171 -3.10 -1.83 -13.98
CA ARG A 171 -4.23 -0.91 -14.16
C ARG A 171 -3.80 0.54 -14.38
N MET A 172 -2.50 0.81 -14.35
CA MET A 172 -1.98 2.16 -14.57
C MET A 172 -1.85 2.42 -16.08
N ASP A 173 -2.57 3.42 -16.55
CA ASP A 173 -2.49 3.85 -17.94
C ASP A 173 -1.10 4.45 -18.23
N GLY A 174 -0.57 4.14 -19.40
CA GLY A 174 0.73 4.64 -19.85
C GLY A 174 1.95 3.98 -19.22
N LEU A 175 1.79 2.93 -18.40
CA LEU A 175 2.91 2.17 -17.85
C LEU A 175 3.55 1.28 -18.92
N VAL A 176 4.84 1.49 -19.19
CA VAL A 176 5.64 0.66 -20.10
C VAL A 176 6.39 -0.39 -19.28
N TRP A 177 6.15 -1.67 -19.60
CA TRP A 177 6.81 -2.77 -18.92
C TRP A 177 8.14 -3.13 -19.59
N LEU A 178 9.20 -3.27 -18.78
CA LEU A 178 10.50 -3.78 -19.19
C LEU A 178 10.83 -5.06 -18.40
N PRO A 179 11.57 -6.01 -19.02
CA PRO A 179 12.00 -7.22 -18.32
C PRO A 179 13.01 -6.90 -17.23
N ALA A 180 12.76 -7.36 -16.01
CA ALA A 180 13.67 -7.16 -14.89
C ALA A 180 14.83 -8.15 -14.95
N GLY A 181 16.07 -7.65 -14.77
CA GLY A 181 17.28 -8.48 -14.70
C GLY A 181 17.96 -8.71 -16.04
N GLU A 182 17.43 -8.18 -17.12
CA GLU A 182 18.10 -8.19 -18.43
C GLU A 182 18.95 -6.94 -18.61
N PRO A 183 20.19 -7.05 -19.13
CA PRO A 183 21.06 -5.90 -19.37
C PRO A 183 20.43 -4.83 -20.27
N GLU A 184 19.65 -5.26 -21.24
CA GLU A 184 18.96 -4.42 -22.23
C GLU A 184 17.84 -3.56 -21.63
N ALA A 185 17.36 -3.90 -20.45
CA ALA A 185 16.31 -3.13 -19.77
C ALA A 185 16.74 -1.70 -19.44
N ALA A 186 18.00 -1.50 -19.04
CA ALA A 186 18.55 -0.18 -18.75
C ALA A 186 18.65 0.68 -20.03
N GLU A 187 19.13 0.10 -21.14
CA GLU A 187 19.18 0.78 -22.43
C GLU A 187 17.79 1.10 -22.98
N ALA A 188 16.84 0.16 -22.84
CA ALA A 188 15.46 0.39 -23.24
C ALA A 188 14.83 1.53 -22.43
N ALA A 189 15.06 1.59 -21.12
CA ALA A 189 14.63 2.70 -20.28
C ALA A 189 15.24 4.04 -20.71
N ALA A 190 16.53 4.06 -21.02
CA ALA A 190 17.22 5.25 -21.51
C ALA A 190 16.66 5.73 -22.88
N ARG A 191 16.35 4.82 -23.79
CA ARG A 191 15.71 5.14 -25.09
C ARG A 191 14.31 5.74 -24.89
N LEU A 192 13.51 5.14 -24.00
CA LEU A 192 12.18 5.65 -23.65
C LEU A 192 12.25 7.06 -23.06
N TRP A 193 13.21 7.29 -22.17
CA TRP A 193 13.43 8.61 -21.57
C TRP A 193 13.84 9.64 -22.63
N ALA A 194 14.81 9.33 -23.49
CA ALA A 194 15.24 10.23 -24.55
C ALA A 194 14.10 10.59 -25.51
N GLY A 195 13.23 9.63 -25.85
CA GLY A 195 12.04 9.88 -26.65
C GLY A 195 10.99 10.72 -25.94
N HIS A 196 10.82 10.52 -24.64
CA HIS A 196 9.91 11.31 -23.79
C HIS A 196 10.35 12.76 -23.69
N VAL A 197 11.64 13.02 -23.47
CA VAL A 197 12.20 14.37 -23.40
C VAL A 197 12.05 15.10 -24.73
N LYS A 198 12.40 14.46 -25.87
CA LYS A 198 12.27 15.06 -27.21
C LYS A 198 10.83 15.51 -27.52
N LYS A 199 9.83 14.67 -27.21
CA LYS A 199 8.42 15.01 -27.41
C LYS A 199 7.98 16.21 -26.55
N ASN A 200 8.58 16.40 -25.38
CA ASN A 200 8.20 17.46 -24.45
C ASN A 200 8.96 18.77 -24.65
N CYS A 201 10.16 18.73 -25.29
CA CYS A 201 10.89 19.95 -25.68
C CYS A 201 10.42 20.51 -27.05
N GLY A 202 9.78 19.71 -27.90
CA GLY A 202 9.29 20.16 -29.20
C GLY A 202 8.02 21.01 -29.19
N ASP A 203 7.27 21.01 -28.08
CA ASP A 203 6.01 21.77 -27.94
C ASP A 203 6.20 23.16 -27.32
N GLN A 204 7.45 23.64 -27.19
CA GLN A 204 7.77 24.96 -26.62
C GLN A 204 8.39 25.95 -27.64
N ILE A 205 8.14 25.77 -28.96
CA ILE A 205 8.52 26.76 -29.97
C ILE A 205 7.26 27.24 -30.69
#